data_e1df2e2ccbef34e9fabd854daa0cfd3d
#
_entry.id   e1df2e2ccbef34e9fabd854daa0cfd3d
#
_cell.length_a   1.000
_cell.length_b   1.000
_cell.length_c   1.000
_cell.angle_alpha   90.00
_cell.angle_beta   90.00
_cell.angle_gamma   90.00
#
_symmetry.space_group_name_H-M   'P 1'
#
loop_
_entity.id
_entity.type
_entity.pdbx_description
1 polymer ?
#
loop_
_entity_poly.entity_id
_entity_poly.type
_entity_poly.pdbx_seq_one_letter_code
_entity_poly.pdbx_strand_id
1 'polypeptide(L)'
;MKPKVGVIGLGVGYALACCLAEAGYDTIGVDTSSSVVANPRIDPSVKRLLEYDNRNRNNISSHLNLSTDYEKLSNSDYVTVCVSTGDEKKLVLGHVEEAVDSCCKVMKRGATMIVYSTLPFGSSKKTKMIIEANHLKCDDDIRYVHMPLMIAQGTTADDFVNPPFVAFGSYSRTSATGALEFYKEFISNSSLWKKQFPPLFVTTPETAELAKLTANAFLSTKMSFANMTDVLCKKVSVDSTELLEIVGSDWRIGKKMLRPGYAWGGNCFPRDMQSLIETYAENNVDASILRASLELNESRLREPYRILQSKRIDHGPVLVLGLAYKSGMSITSGSKSMQLLEYLHEKGYEAIGYDPNINPHDEREISERLYRAIIVTTDEPRFDSIIEKVKKRSSELEVLDYRMRSRSG
;
A
#
# COMPACT_ATOMS: atom_id res chain seq x y z
N MET A 1 30.89 12.89 8.98
CA MET A 1 29.62 12.97 9.75
C MET A 1 28.51 12.60 8.78
N LYS A 2 27.58 11.72 9.15
CA LYS A 2 26.45 11.39 8.28
C LYS A 2 25.56 12.62 8.09
N PRO A 3 24.88 12.75 6.93
CA PRO A 3 23.97 13.86 6.69
C PRO A 3 22.78 13.81 7.66
N LYS A 4 22.19 14.99 7.98
CA LYS A 4 20.97 15.11 8.75
C LYS A 4 19.76 14.96 7.85
N VAL A 5 18.75 14.21 8.31
CA VAL A 5 17.58 13.88 7.51
C VAL A 5 16.28 14.32 8.20
N GLY A 6 15.47 15.07 7.47
CA GLY A 6 14.09 15.39 7.84
C GLY A 6 13.11 14.43 7.19
N VAL A 7 12.05 14.02 7.90
CA VAL A 7 10.95 13.20 7.38
C VAL A 7 9.63 13.88 7.71
N ILE A 8 8.86 14.26 6.69
CA ILE A 8 7.57 14.93 6.85
C ILE A 8 6.44 13.97 6.54
N GLY A 9 5.43 13.96 7.42
CA GLY A 9 4.30 13.04 7.35
C GLY A 9 4.64 11.70 8.03
N LEU A 10 4.28 11.58 9.32
CA LEU A 10 4.61 10.43 10.15
C LEU A 10 3.60 9.27 10.07
N GLY A 11 2.73 9.26 9.08
CA GLY A 11 1.95 8.08 8.75
C GLY A 11 2.85 6.94 8.24
N VAL A 12 3.11 6.92 6.96
CA VAL A 12 4.07 6.00 6.32
C VAL A 12 5.52 6.42 6.62
N GLY A 13 5.79 7.72 6.67
CA GLY A 13 7.12 8.26 6.89
C GLY A 13 7.73 7.92 8.26
N TYR A 14 6.92 7.55 9.26
CA TYR A 14 7.47 7.07 10.53
C TYR A 14 8.34 5.82 10.38
N ALA A 15 7.94 4.90 9.50
CA ALA A 15 8.75 3.73 9.19
C ALA A 15 10.09 4.10 8.55
N LEU A 16 10.10 5.06 7.62
CA LEU A 16 11.33 5.60 7.03
C LEU A 16 12.20 6.26 8.08
N ALA A 17 11.62 7.09 8.96
CA ALA A 17 12.36 7.77 10.03
C ALA A 17 13.03 6.77 10.98
N CYS A 18 12.33 5.68 11.33
CA CYS A 18 12.92 4.59 12.12
C CYS A 18 14.08 3.88 11.38
N CYS A 19 13.93 3.59 10.09
CA CYS A 19 14.98 2.95 9.28
C CYS A 19 16.23 3.86 9.15
N LEU A 20 16.05 5.16 8.95
CA LEU A 20 17.15 6.13 8.88
C LEU A 20 17.88 6.23 10.23
N ALA A 21 17.16 6.36 11.32
CA ALA A 21 17.72 6.43 12.66
C ALA A 21 18.43 5.11 13.06
N GLU A 22 17.85 3.96 12.72
CA GLU A 22 18.46 2.65 12.90
C GLU A 22 19.80 2.55 12.15
N ALA A 23 19.83 3.05 10.92
CA ALA A 23 21.05 3.14 10.11
C ALA A 23 22.05 4.20 10.62
N GLY A 24 21.74 4.92 11.71
CA GLY A 24 22.62 5.88 12.39
C GLY A 24 22.63 7.28 11.75
N TYR A 25 21.54 7.70 11.12
CA TYR A 25 21.34 9.06 10.64
C TYR A 25 20.63 9.90 11.71
N ASP A 26 21.11 11.13 11.94
CA ASP A 26 20.42 12.11 12.79
C ASP A 26 19.12 12.54 12.07
N THR A 27 17.99 12.06 12.58
CA THR A 27 16.69 12.07 11.90
C THR A 27 15.67 12.88 12.68
N ILE A 28 14.98 13.78 12.00
CA ILE A 28 13.89 14.59 12.55
C ILE A 28 12.60 14.25 11.82
N GLY A 29 11.65 13.64 12.51
CA GLY A 29 10.31 13.40 11.99
C GLY A 29 9.38 14.58 12.30
N VAL A 30 8.69 15.11 11.30
CA VAL A 30 7.75 16.21 11.44
C VAL A 30 6.36 15.82 10.95
N ASP A 31 5.33 16.09 11.76
CA ASP A 31 3.92 15.96 11.36
C ASP A 31 3.12 17.12 11.95
N THR A 32 2.16 17.63 11.21
CA THR A 32 1.29 18.73 11.68
C THR A 32 0.36 18.32 12.82
N SER A 33 0.07 17.02 12.94
CA SER A 33 -0.77 16.45 13.98
C SER A 33 0.03 16.11 15.24
N SER A 34 -0.23 16.82 16.33
CA SER A 34 0.37 16.53 17.64
C SER A 34 0.03 15.13 18.17
N SER A 35 -1.13 14.60 17.82
CA SER A 35 -1.52 13.22 18.18
C SER A 35 -0.69 12.17 17.44
N VAL A 36 -0.35 12.40 16.18
CA VAL A 36 0.53 11.53 15.39
C VAL A 36 1.97 11.60 15.91
N VAL A 37 2.45 12.79 16.26
CA VAL A 37 3.79 12.99 16.87
C VAL A 37 3.89 12.25 18.21
N ALA A 38 2.87 12.36 19.06
CA ALA A 38 2.85 11.71 20.37
C ALA A 38 2.72 10.18 20.28
N ASN A 39 1.94 9.68 19.33
CA ASN A 39 1.65 8.26 19.15
C ASN A 39 1.67 7.87 17.65
N PRO A 40 2.85 7.81 17.02
CA PRO A 40 2.96 7.45 15.62
C PRO A 40 2.51 5.99 15.42
N ARG A 41 1.83 5.76 14.31
CA ARG A 41 1.36 4.41 13.98
C ARG A 41 2.53 3.48 13.70
N ILE A 42 2.65 2.44 14.50
CA ILE A 42 3.70 1.42 14.34
C ILE A 42 3.22 0.35 13.36
N ASP A 43 3.80 0.33 12.17
CA ASP A 43 3.65 -0.75 11.21
C ASP A 43 4.27 -2.06 11.77
N PRO A 44 3.71 -3.26 11.50
CA PRO A 44 4.27 -4.52 11.97
C PRO A 44 5.76 -4.72 11.66
N SER A 45 6.24 -4.20 10.53
CA SER A 45 7.67 -4.27 10.18
C SER A 45 8.53 -3.35 11.03
N VAL A 46 8.03 -2.19 11.42
CA VAL A 46 8.69 -1.29 12.38
C VAL A 46 8.73 -1.93 13.77
N LYS A 47 7.65 -2.59 14.18
CA LYS A 47 7.64 -3.34 15.44
C LYS A 47 8.74 -4.40 15.45
N ARG A 48 8.85 -5.20 14.38
CA ARG A 48 9.94 -6.17 14.24
C ARG A 48 11.32 -5.51 14.28
N LEU A 49 11.50 -4.36 13.62
CA LEU A 49 12.75 -3.62 13.64
C LEU A 49 13.15 -3.18 15.06
N LEU A 50 12.18 -2.72 15.85
CA LEU A 50 12.37 -2.30 17.25
C LEU A 50 12.65 -3.49 18.20
N GLU A 51 12.12 -4.67 17.90
CA GLU A 51 12.23 -5.89 18.73
C GLU A 51 13.42 -6.77 18.31
N TYR A 52 13.97 -6.57 17.11
CA TYR A 52 14.99 -7.46 16.52
C TYR A 52 16.30 -7.46 17.32
N ASP A 53 16.76 -6.30 17.80
CA ASP A 53 17.98 -6.15 18.59
C ASP A 53 17.90 -4.89 19.47
N ASN A 54 18.44 -4.98 20.68
CA ASN A 54 18.59 -3.83 21.59
C ASN A 54 19.41 -2.70 20.94
N ARG A 55 20.38 -3.02 20.08
CA ARG A 55 21.17 -2.05 19.33
C ARG A 55 20.28 -1.21 18.42
N ASN A 56 19.34 -1.81 17.67
CA ASN A 56 18.44 -1.09 16.81
C ASN A 56 17.54 -0.14 17.60
N ARG A 57 16.98 -0.60 18.71
CA ARG A 57 16.20 0.25 19.63
C ARG A 57 17.00 1.42 20.15
N ASN A 58 18.25 1.21 20.58
CA ASN A 58 19.13 2.25 21.09
C ASN A 58 19.49 3.26 20.00
N ASN A 59 19.80 2.79 18.79
CA ASN A 59 20.08 3.67 17.65
C ASN A 59 18.86 4.53 17.32
N ILE A 60 17.66 3.94 17.20
CA ILE A 60 16.45 4.69 16.90
C ILE A 60 16.18 5.74 18.00
N SER A 61 16.24 5.38 19.26
CA SER A 61 15.98 6.32 20.36
C SER A 61 17.02 7.45 20.48
N SER A 62 18.27 7.21 20.06
CA SER A 62 19.32 8.22 20.13
C SER A 62 19.38 9.14 18.90
N HIS A 63 18.85 8.70 17.75
CA HIS A 63 18.97 9.43 16.49
C HIS A 63 17.63 9.95 15.96
N LEU A 64 16.48 9.52 16.52
CA LEU A 64 15.15 9.97 16.07
C LEU A 64 14.54 10.98 17.04
N ASN A 65 14.23 12.16 16.53
CA ASN A 65 13.45 13.19 17.21
C ASN A 65 12.16 13.44 16.44
N LEU A 66 11.04 13.59 17.16
CA LEU A 66 9.73 13.90 16.56
C LEU A 66 9.28 15.29 16.98
N SER A 67 8.65 16.03 16.07
CA SER A 67 8.19 17.42 16.30
C SER A 67 6.98 17.76 15.44
N THR A 68 6.25 18.79 15.86
CA THR A 68 5.27 19.48 14.99
C THR A 68 5.86 20.72 14.30
N ASP A 69 7.08 21.07 14.63
CA ASP A 69 7.75 22.31 14.23
C ASP A 69 8.66 22.08 13.00
N TYR A 70 8.32 22.71 11.88
CA TYR A 70 9.10 22.66 10.64
C TYR A 70 10.48 23.32 10.76
N GLU A 71 10.67 24.30 11.65
CA GLU A 71 11.98 24.97 11.88
C GLU A 71 13.08 23.96 12.26
N LYS A 72 12.73 22.84 12.85
CA LYS A 72 13.67 21.76 13.16
C LYS A 72 14.35 21.16 11.92
N LEU A 73 13.77 21.36 10.73
CA LEU A 73 14.30 20.87 9.45
C LEU A 73 15.40 21.80 8.87
N SER A 74 15.58 23.00 9.41
CA SER A 74 16.46 24.06 8.85
C SER A 74 17.91 23.62 8.63
N ASN A 75 18.41 22.68 9.41
CA ASN A 75 19.77 22.14 9.30
C ASN A 75 19.86 20.79 8.56
N SER A 76 18.73 20.29 8.01
CA SER A 76 18.71 19.00 7.29
C SER A 76 19.41 19.11 5.93
N ASP A 77 20.19 18.08 5.59
CA ASP A 77 20.82 17.94 4.27
C ASP A 77 19.84 17.32 3.26
N TYR A 78 18.98 16.43 3.76
CA TYR A 78 17.89 15.79 3.03
C TYR A 78 16.59 16.00 3.77
N VAL A 79 15.52 16.34 3.06
CA VAL A 79 14.16 16.38 3.60
C VAL A 79 13.27 15.51 2.74
N THR A 80 12.62 14.54 3.36
CA THR A 80 11.73 13.60 2.67
C THR A 80 10.28 13.94 2.94
N VAL A 81 9.45 13.98 1.90
CA VAL A 81 8.01 14.27 1.98
C VAL A 81 7.23 12.98 1.79
N CYS A 82 6.59 12.49 2.86
CA CYS A 82 5.85 11.22 2.94
C CYS A 82 4.37 11.43 3.35
N VAL A 83 3.79 12.55 2.98
CA VAL A 83 2.41 12.88 3.34
C VAL A 83 1.38 12.11 2.52
N SER A 84 0.15 11.97 3.06
CA SER A 84 -0.95 11.33 2.35
C SER A 84 -1.33 12.11 1.10
N THR A 85 -1.68 11.40 0.04
CA THR A 85 -2.15 11.94 -1.25
C THR A 85 -3.56 11.47 -1.59
N GLY A 86 -4.45 11.50 -0.61
CA GLY A 86 -5.86 11.17 -0.79
C GLY A 86 -6.26 9.80 -0.24
N ASP A 87 -7.43 9.37 -0.64
CA ASP A 87 -8.09 8.13 -0.23
C ASP A 87 -8.04 7.06 -1.35
N GLU A 88 -8.96 6.10 -1.31
CA GLU A 88 -9.12 5.06 -2.33
C GLU A 88 -9.70 5.53 -3.66
N LYS A 89 -10.26 6.75 -3.71
CA LYS A 89 -10.99 7.26 -4.88
C LYS A 89 -10.16 8.17 -5.74
N LYS A 90 -9.36 9.07 -5.13
CA LYS A 90 -8.67 10.13 -5.86
C LYS A 90 -7.34 10.51 -5.22
N LEU A 91 -6.34 10.80 -6.08
CA LEU A 91 -5.12 11.48 -5.66
C LEU A 91 -5.40 12.97 -5.42
N VAL A 92 -4.98 13.48 -4.26
CA VAL A 92 -5.12 14.88 -3.85
C VAL A 92 -3.76 15.43 -3.45
N LEU A 93 -3.33 16.53 -4.05
CA LEU A 93 -2.00 17.09 -3.88
C LEU A 93 -1.87 18.08 -2.72
N GLY A 94 -2.96 18.59 -2.16
CA GLY A 94 -2.93 19.68 -1.18
C GLY A 94 -1.91 19.48 -0.07
N HIS A 95 -1.87 18.32 0.57
CA HIS A 95 -0.90 18.06 1.64
C HIS A 95 0.55 18.04 1.14
N VAL A 96 0.80 17.62 -0.10
CA VAL A 96 2.16 17.66 -0.70
C VAL A 96 2.54 19.10 -0.98
N GLU A 97 1.64 19.89 -1.55
CA GLU A 97 1.86 21.32 -1.88
C GLU A 97 2.14 22.11 -0.61
N GLU A 98 1.35 21.93 0.45
CA GLU A 98 1.56 22.55 1.77
C GLU A 98 2.88 22.13 2.41
N ALA A 99 3.24 20.84 2.36
CA ALA A 99 4.49 20.35 2.91
C ALA A 99 5.70 20.91 2.16
N VAL A 100 5.63 20.96 0.82
CA VAL A 100 6.69 21.54 -0.02
C VAL A 100 6.86 23.03 0.26
N ASP A 101 5.76 23.79 0.32
CA ASP A 101 5.79 25.23 0.61
C ASP A 101 6.39 25.51 1.99
N SER A 102 5.97 24.76 3.01
CA SER A 102 6.52 24.87 4.37
C SER A 102 8.01 24.55 4.43
N CYS A 103 8.45 23.51 3.68
CA CYS A 103 9.85 23.17 3.56
C CYS A 103 10.69 24.29 2.93
N CYS A 104 10.20 24.89 1.85
CA CYS A 104 10.90 25.96 1.15
C CYS A 104 11.23 27.15 2.05
N LYS A 105 10.40 27.40 3.07
CA LYS A 105 10.58 28.50 4.02
C LYS A 105 11.71 28.26 5.03
N VAL A 106 12.05 27.01 5.30
CA VAL A 106 12.98 26.64 6.39
C VAL A 106 14.23 25.89 5.92
N MET A 107 14.17 25.19 4.79
CA MET A 107 15.30 24.40 4.31
C MET A 107 16.49 25.27 3.92
N LYS A 108 17.69 24.84 4.28
CA LYS A 108 18.93 25.50 3.85
C LYS A 108 19.14 25.31 2.34
N ARG A 109 19.77 26.31 1.70
CA ARG A 109 20.18 26.20 0.29
C ARG A 109 21.18 25.04 0.12
N GLY A 110 21.09 24.35 -1.00
CA GLY A 110 21.88 23.16 -1.32
C GLY A 110 21.36 21.85 -0.70
N ALA A 111 20.30 21.90 0.12
CA ALA A 111 19.64 20.68 0.61
C ALA A 111 18.85 19.98 -0.49
N THR A 112 18.60 18.70 -0.30
CA THR A 112 17.81 17.87 -1.23
C THR A 112 16.44 17.58 -0.66
N MET A 113 15.39 17.93 -1.40
CA MET A 113 14.02 17.54 -1.13
C MET A 113 13.68 16.27 -1.92
N ILE A 114 13.29 15.20 -1.23
CA ILE A 114 12.88 13.94 -1.85
C ILE A 114 11.39 13.73 -1.60
N VAL A 115 10.57 13.80 -2.64
CA VAL A 115 9.13 13.55 -2.53
C VAL A 115 8.87 12.06 -2.76
N TYR A 116 8.49 11.37 -1.68
CA TYR A 116 8.13 9.95 -1.68
C TYR A 116 6.64 9.72 -1.94
N SER A 117 5.80 10.70 -1.61
CA SER A 117 4.35 10.63 -1.82
C SER A 117 4.02 10.27 -3.27
N THR A 118 3.02 9.42 -3.48
CA THR A 118 2.55 9.10 -4.84
C THR A 118 1.95 10.33 -5.49
N LEU A 119 2.42 10.68 -6.68
CA LEU A 119 1.98 11.85 -7.43
C LEU A 119 1.23 11.44 -8.71
N PRO A 120 0.14 12.12 -9.09
CA PRO A 120 -0.40 12.07 -10.45
C PRO A 120 0.64 12.53 -11.47
N PHE A 121 0.49 12.10 -12.72
CA PHE A 121 1.37 12.52 -13.80
C PHE A 121 1.42 14.05 -13.95
N GLY A 122 2.63 14.59 -14.09
CA GLY A 122 2.90 16.02 -14.26
C GLY A 122 2.89 16.85 -12.97
N SER A 123 2.66 16.24 -11.81
CA SER A 123 2.57 16.93 -10.52
C SER A 123 3.91 17.49 -10.03
N SER A 124 5.02 16.88 -10.41
CA SER A 124 6.36 17.40 -10.09
C SER A 124 6.59 18.80 -10.65
N LYS A 125 5.91 19.17 -11.76
CA LYS A 125 5.93 20.56 -12.27
C LYS A 125 5.33 21.55 -11.28
N LYS A 126 4.24 21.18 -10.61
CA LYS A 126 3.65 22.03 -9.55
C LYS A 126 4.61 22.17 -8.36
N THR A 127 5.25 21.08 -7.94
CA THR A 127 6.27 21.12 -6.89
C THR A 127 7.40 22.08 -7.25
N LYS A 128 7.91 22.02 -8.49
CA LYS A 128 8.90 22.97 -9.00
C LYS A 128 8.40 24.42 -8.93
N MET A 129 7.17 24.67 -9.37
CA MET A 129 6.57 26.02 -9.31
C MET A 129 6.45 26.55 -7.87
N ILE A 130 6.14 25.70 -6.89
CA ILE A 130 6.11 26.09 -5.47
C ILE A 130 7.50 26.46 -4.97
N ILE A 131 8.54 25.68 -5.31
CA ILE A 131 9.93 26.00 -4.97
C ILE A 131 10.30 27.39 -5.53
N GLU A 132 9.98 27.64 -6.81
CA GLU A 132 10.31 28.88 -7.50
C GLU A 132 9.47 30.09 -6.97
N ALA A 133 8.23 29.85 -6.54
CA ALA A 133 7.39 30.88 -5.91
C ALA A 133 7.94 31.33 -4.52
N ASN A 134 8.72 30.50 -3.85
CA ASN A 134 9.45 30.83 -2.64
C ASN A 134 10.82 31.52 -2.90
N HIS A 135 11.04 32.05 -4.10
CA HIS A 135 12.29 32.73 -4.51
C HIS A 135 13.53 31.83 -4.44
N LEU A 136 13.34 30.51 -4.61
CA LEU A 136 14.38 29.50 -4.66
C LEU A 136 14.48 28.94 -6.09
N LYS A 137 15.69 28.62 -6.54
CA LYS A 137 15.89 27.95 -7.80
C LYS A 137 15.83 26.44 -7.60
N CYS A 138 14.90 25.78 -8.29
CA CYS A 138 14.81 24.32 -8.30
C CYS A 138 16.08 23.73 -8.93
N ASP A 139 16.66 22.75 -8.25
CA ASP A 139 17.93 22.06 -8.55
C ASP A 139 19.24 22.87 -8.31
N ASP A 140 19.16 24.17 -8.11
CA ASP A 140 20.29 24.98 -7.67
C ASP A 140 20.25 25.22 -6.15
N ASP A 141 19.18 25.90 -5.67
CA ASP A 141 18.99 26.21 -4.26
C ASP A 141 18.40 25.04 -3.46
N ILE A 142 17.40 24.36 -4.02
CA ILE A 142 16.81 23.13 -3.49
C ILE A 142 16.88 22.07 -4.58
N ARG A 143 17.63 21.00 -4.32
CA ARG A 143 17.67 19.85 -5.23
C ARG A 143 16.37 19.06 -5.10
N TYR A 144 15.62 18.94 -6.20
CA TYR A 144 14.34 18.24 -6.21
C TYR A 144 14.48 16.83 -6.78
N VAL A 145 13.95 15.86 -6.05
CA VAL A 145 13.85 14.45 -6.52
C VAL A 145 12.48 13.88 -6.17
N HIS A 146 11.77 13.37 -7.16
CA HIS A 146 10.62 12.51 -6.94
C HIS A 146 11.09 11.04 -6.92
N MET A 147 10.82 10.37 -5.81
CA MET A 147 11.21 8.97 -5.58
C MET A 147 10.00 8.19 -5.05
N PRO A 148 9.07 7.79 -5.93
CA PRO A 148 7.81 7.18 -5.51
C PRO A 148 8.03 5.85 -4.78
N LEU A 149 7.29 5.64 -3.69
CA LEU A 149 7.42 4.47 -2.85
C LEU A 149 6.76 3.22 -3.48
N MET A 150 7.50 2.12 -3.48
CA MET A 150 7.03 0.79 -3.83
C MET A 150 6.84 -0.05 -2.57
N ILE A 151 5.95 0.40 -1.68
CA ILE A 151 5.72 -0.20 -0.36
C ILE A 151 4.35 -0.85 -0.25
N ALA A 152 4.25 -1.84 0.65
CA ALA A 152 2.99 -2.43 1.10
C ALA A 152 2.84 -2.26 2.62
N GLN A 153 1.61 -2.03 3.08
CA GLN A 153 1.35 -1.99 4.52
C GLN A 153 1.65 -3.36 5.16
N GLY A 154 2.27 -3.33 6.34
CA GLY A 154 2.74 -4.51 7.07
C GLY A 154 4.19 -4.90 6.79
N THR A 155 4.77 -4.40 5.69
CA THR A 155 6.17 -4.60 5.30
C THR A 155 6.89 -3.28 5.03
N THR A 156 6.35 -2.16 5.48
CA THR A 156 6.77 -0.80 5.11
C THR A 156 8.26 -0.55 5.34
N ALA A 157 8.81 -0.93 6.50
CA ALA A 157 10.24 -0.76 6.79
C ALA A 157 11.13 -1.64 5.89
N ASP A 158 10.74 -2.90 5.69
CA ASP A 158 11.45 -3.80 4.77
C ASP A 158 11.44 -3.26 3.33
N ASP A 159 10.30 -2.70 2.89
CA ASP A 159 10.11 -2.20 1.53
C ASP A 159 10.85 -0.87 1.27
N PHE A 160 11.11 -0.06 2.31
CA PHE A 160 11.98 1.11 2.18
C PHE A 160 13.42 0.72 1.88
N VAL A 161 13.88 -0.40 2.45
CA VAL A 161 15.26 -0.86 2.32
C VAL A 161 15.44 -1.82 1.14
N ASN A 162 14.45 -2.66 0.85
CA ASN A 162 14.50 -3.70 -0.19
C ASN A 162 13.30 -3.62 -1.15
N PRO A 163 13.05 -2.47 -1.81
CA PRO A 163 11.94 -2.35 -2.75
C PRO A 163 12.21 -3.15 -4.04
N PRO A 164 11.19 -3.43 -4.86
CA PRO A 164 11.37 -4.11 -6.14
C PRO A 164 12.18 -3.31 -7.16
N PHE A 165 12.15 -2.00 -7.09
CA PHE A 165 12.98 -1.05 -7.84
C PHE A 165 12.88 0.35 -7.21
N VAL A 166 13.80 1.24 -7.57
CA VAL A 166 13.77 2.65 -7.20
C VAL A 166 13.99 3.53 -8.44
N ALA A 167 13.14 4.55 -8.60
CA ALA A 167 13.27 5.57 -9.63
C ALA A 167 13.58 6.93 -8.99
N PHE A 168 14.71 7.53 -9.34
CA PHE A 168 15.13 8.86 -8.90
C PHE A 168 14.82 9.86 -10.02
N GLY A 169 13.62 10.41 -9.99
CA GLY A 169 13.12 11.39 -10.96
C GLY A 169 13.52 12.80 -10.58
N SER A 170 14.32 13.47 -11.40
CA SER A 170 14.73 14.86 -11.17
C SER A 170 14.90 15.59 -12.50
N TYR A 171 14.74 16.91 -12.47
CA TYR A 171 15.08 17.78 -13.60
C TYR A 171 16.60 17.94 -13.78
N SER A 172 17.38 17.65 -12.72
CA SER A 172 18.83 17.63 -12.73
C SER A 172 19.38 16.21 -12.52
N ARG A 173 20.18 15.73 -13.46
CA ARG A 173 20.88 14.44 -13.31
C ARG A 173 21.77 14.40 -12.07
N THR A 174 22.39 15.53 -11.71
CA THR A 174 23.23 15.65 -10.51
C THR A 174 22.40 15.46 -9.24
N SER A 175 21.24 16.10 -9.15
CA SER A 175 20.32 15.94 -8.01
C SER A 175 19.85 14.49 -7.86
N ALA A 176 19.44 13.84 -8.96
CA ALA A 176 19.04 12.44 -8.96
C ALA A 176 20.18 11.50 -8.56
N THR A 177 21.40 11.73 -9.07
CA THR A 177 22.57 10.91 -8.71
C THR A 177 22.95 11.10 -7.24
N GLY A 178 22.88 12.32 -6.71
CA GLY A 178 23.13 12.60 -5.29
C GLY A 178 22.16 11.88 -4.37
N ALA A 179 20.86 11.88 -4.72
CA ALA A 179 19.84 11.13 -3.98
C ALA A 179 20.07 9.61 -4.09
N LEU A 180 20.48 9.10 -5.24
CA LEU A 180 20.80 7.68 -5.44
C LEU A 180 21.97 7.24 -4.56
N GLU A 181 23.06 8.01 -4.49
CA GLU A 181 24.20 7.67 -3.63
C GLU A 181 23.85 7.75 -2.15
N PHE A 182 23.07 8.75 -1.73
CA PHE A 182 22.50 8.81 -0.38
C PHE A 182 21.66 7.57 -0.07
N TYR A 183 20.78 7.16 -0.97
CA TYR A 183 19.93 5.98 -0.80
C TYR A 183 20.76 4.69 -0.65
N LYS A 184 21.79 4.50 -1.51
CA LYS A 184 22.70 3.35 -1.40
C LYS A 184 23.41 3.31 -0.05
N GLU A 185 23.94 4.45 0.39
CA GLU A 185 24.58 4.55 1.69
C GLU A 185 23.60 4.22 2.82
N PHE A 186 22.40 4.79 2.78
CA PHE A 186 21.36 4.55 3.75
C PHE A 186 21.06 3.05 3.87
N ILE A 187 20.65 2.40 2.79
CA ILE A 187 20.24 0.99 2.86
C ILE A 187 21.40 0.06 3.24
N SER A 188 22.63 0.36 2.82
CA SER A 188 23.81 -0.44 3.17
C SER A 188 24.15 -0.39 4.66
N ASN A 189 23.69 0.63 5.38
CA ASN A 189 23.85 0.77 6.83
C ASN A 189 22.68 0.16 7.62
N SER A 190 21.55 -0.20 6.98
CA SER A 190 20.39 -0.78 7.65
C SER A 190 20.58 -2.27 7.92
N SER A 191 20.14 -2.71 9.10
CA SER A 191 20.09 -4.14 9.45
C SER A 191 19.09 -4.94 8.60
N LEU A 192 18.11 -4.27 7.99
CA LEU A 192 17.12 -4.88 7.09
C LEU A 192 17.67 -5.18 5.69
N TRP A 193 18.86 -4.67 5.34
CA TRP A 193 19.39 -4.81 3.99
C TRP A 193 19.76 -6.27 3.65
N LYS A 194 19.22 -6.76 2.55
CA LYS A 194 19.46 -8.12 2.05
C LYS A 194 20.79 -8.27 1.28
N LYS A 195 21.69 -7.29 1.41
CA LYS A 195 23.03 -7.26 0.77
C LYS A 195 22.98 -7.31 -0.77
N GLN A 196 21.85 -6.91 -1.34
CA GLN A 196 21.68 -6.77 -2.79
C GLN A 196 20.92 -5.48 -3.08
N PHE A 197 21.48 -4.62 -3.93
CA PHE A 197 20.79 -3.42 -4.36
C PHE A 197 19.63 -3.78 -5.27
N PRO A 198 18.44 -3.13 -5.07
CA PRO A 198 17.36 -3.22 -6.04
C PRO A 198 17.80 -2.57 -7.36
N PRO A 199 17.10 -2.83 -8.48
CA PRO A 199 17.25 -2.04 -9.70
C PRO A 199 17.05 -0.55 -9.40
N LEU A 200 18.06 0.28 -9.74
CA LEU A 200 18.11 1.72 -9.47
C LEU A 200 18.13 2.50 -10.79
N PHE A 201 17.21 3.44 -10.96
CA PHE A 201 17.03 4.21 -12.20
C PHE A 201 17.14 5.72 -11.92
N VAL A 202 18.02 6.41 -12.64
CA VAL A 202 18.04 7.89 -12.72
C VAL A 202 17.22 8.28 -13.92
N THR A 203 16.17 9.10 -13.71
CA THR A 203 15.18 9.40 -14.75
C THR A 203 14.57 10.80 -14.56
N THR A 204 13.61 11.18 -15.40
CA THR A 204 12.83 12.41 -15.23
C THR A 204 11.74 12.23 -14.18
N PRO A 205 11.25 13.32 -13.56
CA PRO A 205 10.15 13.24 -12.59
C PRO A 205 8.89 12.59 -13.18
N GLU A 206 8.54 12.94 -14.40
CA GLU A 206 7.37 12.41 -15.11
C GLU A 206 7.47 10.90 -15.35
N THR A 207 8.68 10.40 -15.67
CA THR A 207 8.91 8.96 -15.79
C THR A 207 8.75 8.25 -14.44
N ALA A 208 9.25 8.83 -13.35
CA ALA A 208 9.11 8.26 -12.02
C ALA A 208 7.63 8.23 -11.55
N GLU A 209 6.86 9.30 -11.82
CA GLU A 209 5.41 9.35 -11.57
C GLU A 209 4.68 8.22 -12.30
N LEU A 210 4.88 8.11 -13.62
CA LEU A 210 4.23 7.07 -14.43
C LEU A 210 4.70 5.66 -14.04
N ALA A 211 5.97 5.47 -13.70
CA ALA A 211 6.48 4.16 -13.31
C ALA A 211 5.73 3.59 -12.10
N LYS A 212 5.44 4.43 -11.09
CA LYS A 212 4.65 4.04 -9.93
C LYS A 212 3.21 3.68 -10.27
N LEU A 213 2.52 4.54 -11.00
CA LEU A 213 1.13 4.34 -11.37
C LEU A 213 0.97 3.11 -12.28
N THR A 214 1.85 2.98 -13.27
CA THR A 214 1.86 1.85 -14.21
C THR A 214 2.15 0.52 -13.51
N ALA A 215 3.10 0.49 -12.58
CA ALA A 215 3.39 -0.73 -11.81
C ALA A 215 2.17 -1.19 -11.02
N ASN A 216 1.50 -0.29 -10.30
CA ASN A 216 0.30 -0.62 -9.53
C ASN A 216 -0.87 -1.04 -10.43
N ALA A 217 -1.08 -0.35 -11.55
CA ALA A 217 -2.10 -0.72 -12.53
C ALA A 217 -1.85 -2.10 -13.15
N PHE A 218 -0.59 -2.42 -13.48
CA PHE A 218 -0.23 -3.74 -14.01
C PHE A 218 -0.44 -4.85 -12.98
N LEU A 219 -0.05 -4.64 -11.72
CA LEU A 219 -0.27 -5.61 -10.64
C LEU A 219 -1.78 -5.86 -10.42
N SER A 220 -2.59 -4.81 -10.44
CA SER A 220 -4.05 -4.92 -10.32
C SER A 220 -4.67 -5.67 -11.50
N THR A 221 -4.22 -5.38 -12.72
CA THR A 221 -4.66 -6.08 -13.94
C THR A 221 -4.29 -7.56 -13.88
N LYS A 222 -3.10 -7.90 -13.38
CA LYS A 222 -2.66 -9.28 -13.19
C LYS A 222 -3.56 -10.05 -12.21
N MET A 223 -3.98 -9.41 -11.11
CA MET A 223 -4.95 -9.98 -10.18
C MET A 223 -6.34 -10.14 -10.80
N SER A 224 -6.81 -9.16 -11.57
CA SER A 224 -8.09 -9.26 -12.29
C SER A 224 -8.07 -10.40 -13.32
N PHE A 225 -6.95 -10.58 -14.04
CA PHE A 225 -6.74 -11.71 -14.94
C PHE A 225 -6.82 -13.06 -14.22
N ALA A 226 -6.16 -13.18 -13.06
CA ALA A 226 -6.19 -14.40 -12.24
C ALA A 226 -7.63 -14.71 -11.76
N ASN A 227 -8.38 -13.69 -11.31
CA ASN A 227 -9.76 -13.84 -10.87
C ASN A 227 -10.70 -14.22 -12.04
N MET A 228 -10.51 -13.63 -13.22
CA MET A 228 -11.26 -14.00 -14.42
C MET A 228 -10.99 -15.47 -14.80
N THR A 229 -9.74 -15.91 -14.76
CA THR A 229 -9.34 -17.29 -15.04
C THR A 229 -9.96 -18.25 -14.03
N ASP A 230 -10.03 -17.90 -12.74
CA ASP A 230 -10.68 -18.69 -11.69
C ASP A 230 -12.16 -18.96 -11.99
N VAL A 231 -12.88 -17.96 -12.49
CA VAL A 231 -14.29 -18.12 -12.88
C VAL A 231 -14.44 -19.17 -14.01
N LEU A 232 -13.56 -19.15 -15.00
CA LEU A 232 -13.56 -20.18 -16.06
C LEU A 232 -13.23 -21.54 -15.47
N CYS A 233 -12.15 -21.66 -14.69
CA CYS A 233 -11.70 -22.92 -14.10
C CYS A 233 -12.80 -23.61 -13.28
N LYS A 234 -13.55 -22.84 -12.48
CA LYS A 234 -14.71 -23.34 -11.73
C LYS A 234 -15.79 -23.95 -12.62
N LYS A 235 -16.02 -23.36 -13.80
CA LYS A 235 -17.03 -23.87 -14.75
C LYS A 235 -16.61 -25.16 -15.47
N VAL A 236 -15.31 -25.33 -15.69
CA VAL A 236 -14.75 -26.48 -16.42
C VAL A 236 -14.08 -27.49 -15.50
N SER A 237 -14.27 -27.36 -14.18
CA SER A 237 -13.72 -28.26 -13.14
C SER A 237 -12.19 -28.40 -13.18
N VAL A 238 -11.48 -27.31 -13.42
CA VAL A 238 -10.02 -27.21 -13.36
C VAL A 238 -9.60 -26.48 -12.09
N ASP A 239 -8.50 -26.89 -11.48
CA ASP A 239 -7.91 -26.17 -10.35
C ASP A 239 -7.19 -24.90 -10.83
N SER A 240 -7.77 -23.74 -10.52
CA SER A 240 -7.23 -22.44 -10.93
C SER A 240 -5.88 -22.12 -10.26
N THR A 241 -5.65 -22.61 -9.05
CA THR A 241 -4.39 -22.40 -8.33
C THR A 241 -3.25 -23.15 -9.03
N GLU A 242 -3.48 -24.42 -9.35
CA GLU A 242 -2.52 -25.24 -10.08
C GLU A 242 -2.22 -24.66 -11.48
N LEU A 243 -3.28 -24.32 -12.23
CA LEU A 243 -3.13 -23.69 -13.55
C LEU A 243 -2.27 -22.43 -13.50
N LEU A 244 -2.58 -21.51 -12.54
CA LEU A 244 -1.86 -20.24 -12.45
C LEU A 244 -0.45 -20.39 -11.86
N GLU A 245 -0.19 -21.44 -11.08
CA GLU A 245 1.18 -21.79 -10.67
C GLU A 245 2.02 -22.28 -11.87
N ILE A 246 1.44 -23.10 -12.75
CA ILE A 246 2.09 -23.53 -14.00
C ILE A 246 2.41 -22.33 -14.87
N VAL A 247 1.40 -21.49 -15.16
CA VAL A 247 1.55 -20.28 -16.00
C VAL A 247 2.57 -19.31 -15.39
N GLY A 248 2.49 -19.09 -14.08
CA GLY A 248 3.40 -18.20 -13.35
C GLY A 248 4.83 -18.73 -13.20
N SER A 249 5.08 -20.01 -13.54
CA SER A 249 6.43 -20.58 -13.57
C SER A 249 7.25 -20.07 -14.76
N ASP A 250 6.59 -19.57 -15.81
CA ASP A 250 7.27 -18.81 -16.83
C ASP A 250 7.81 -17.50 -16.22
N TRP A 251 9.15 -17.33 -16.23
CA TRP A 251 9.82 -16.17 -15.64
C TRP A 251 9.37 -14.84 -16.25
N ARG A 252 8.89 -14.83 -17.50
CA ARG A 252 8.35 -13.65 -18.20
C ARG A 252 7.04 -13.18 -17.57
N ILE A 253 6.28 -14.08 -16.99
CA ILE A 253 5.00 -13.83 -16.31
C ILE A 253 5.21 -13.65 -14.81
N GLY A 254 5.86 -14.62 -14.17
CA GLY A 254 6.16 -14.65 -12.73
C GLY A 254 4.93 -14.93 -11.85
N LYS A 255 5.14 -15.60 -10.74
CA LYS A 255 4.06 -16.06 -9.82
C LYS A 255 3.44 -14.98 -8.96
N LYS A 256 4.20 -13.88 -8.66
CA LYS A 256 3.71 -12.83 -7.77
C LYS A 256 2.47 -12.15 -8.35
N MET A 257 1.44 -11.97 -7.53
CA MET A 257 0.13 -11.39 -7.89
C MET A 257 -0.66 -12.15 -8.97
N LEU A 258 -0.24 -13.36 -9.35
CA LEU A 258 -0.94 -14.24 -10.28
C LEU A 258 -1.62 -15.37 -9.51
N ARG A 259 -2.51 -15.02 -8.58
CA ARG A 259 -3.29 -15.97 -7.79
C ARG A 259 -4.73 -15.50 -7.70
N PRO A 260 -5.71 -16.41 -7.79
CA PRO A 260 -7.10 -16.04 -7.63
C PRO A 260 -7.38 -15.73 -6.15
N GLY A 261 -8.28 -14.80 -5.92
CA GLY A 261 -8.68 -14.38 -4.59
C GLY A 261 -10.00 -13.65 -4.62
N TYR A 262 -10.32 -12.93 -3.56
CA TYR A 262 -11.43 -11.99 -3.57
C TYR A 262 -11.07 -10.73 -4.38
N ALA A 263 -11.99 -9.78 -4.47
CA ALA A 263 -11.73 -8.51 -5.15
C ALA A 263 -10.57 -7.76 -4.47
N TRP A 264 -9.64 -7.24 -5.27
CA TRP A 264 -8.53 -6.47 -4.75
C TRP A 264 -8.98 -5.05 -4.36
N GLY A 265 -8.39 -4.53 -3.28
CA GLY A 265 -8.75 -3.25 -2.68
C GLY A 265 -7.53 -2.55 -2.08
N GLY A 266 -7.77 -1.90 -0.94
CA GLY A 266 -6.83 -0.98 -0.31
C GLY A 266 -6.87 0.39 -0.96
N ASN A 267 -6.17 1.35 -0.35
CA ASN A 267 -6.23 2.74 -0.82
C ASN A 267 -5.40 3.00 -2.09
N CYS A 268 -4.36 2.17 -2.34
CA CYS A 268 -3.41 2.46 -3.41
C CYS A 268 -3.88 1.97 -4.79
N PHE A 269 -4.24 0.69 -4.91
CA PHE A 269 -4.50 0.10 -6.24
C PHE A 269 -5.67 0.76 -6.98
N PRO A 270 -6.86 0.96 -6.36
CA PRO A 270 -7.97 1.62 -7.07
C PRO A 270 -7.63 3.05 -7.45
N ARG A 271 -7.03 3.80 -6.53
CA ARG A 271 -6.67 5.20 -6.70
C ARG A 271 -5.62 5.40 -7.80
N ASP A 272 -4.54 4.63 -7.75
CA ASP A 272 -3.42 4.77 -8.68
C ASP A 272 -3.83 4.32 -10.09
N MET A 273 -4.68 3.27 -10.22
CA MET A 273 -5.26 2.86 -11.49
C MET A 273 -6.19 3.92 -12.06
N GLN A 274 -7.05 4.52 -11.23
CA GLN A 274 -7.95 5.60 -11.66
C GLN A 274 -7.15 6.82 -12.15
N SER A 275 -6.12 7.22 -11.41
CA SER A 275 -5.24 8.33 -11.81
C SER A 275 -4.52 8.06 -13.14
N LEU A 276 -4.10 6.81 -13.37
CA LEU A 276 -3.49 6.44 -14.64
C LEU A 276 -4.51 6.47 -15.80
N ILE A 277 -5.75 5.99 -15.58
CA ILE A 277 -6.84 6.07 -16.58
C ILE A 277 -7.14 7.53 -16.93
N GLU A 278 -7.18 8.41 -15.94
CA GLU A 278 -7.36 9.87 -16.16
C GLU A 278 -6.21 10.43 -17.01
N THR A 279 -4.96 10.06 -16.70
CA THR A 279 -3.78 10.46 -17.50
C THR A 279 -3.88 10.00 -18.96
N TYR A 280 -4.34 8.76 -19.20
CA TYR A 280 -4.59 8.27 -20.57
C TYR A 280 -5.66 9.10 -21.29
N ALA A 281 -6.77 9.40 -20.59
CA ALA A 281 -7.88 10.17 -21.17
C ALA A 281 -7.48 11.63 -21.50
N GLU A 282 -6.74 12.29 -20.63
CA GLU A 282 -6.21 13.65 -20.82
C GLU A 282 -5.28 13.74 -22.04
N ASN A 283 -4.63 12.63 -22.39
CA ASN A 283 -3.74 12.55 -23.56
C ASN A 283 -4.39 11.88 -24.79
N ASN A 284 -5.72 11.69 -24.78
CA ASN A 284 -6.48 11.05 -25.87
C ASN A 284 -5.99 9.63 -26.22
N VAL A 285 -5.54 8.87 -25.23
CA VAL A 285 -5.09 7.48 -25.37
C VAL A 285 -6.10 6.54 -24.74
N ASP A 286 -6.43 5.44 -25.41
CA ASP A 286 -7.37 4.45 -24.88
C ASP A 286 -6.77 3.63 -23.73
N ALA A 287 -7.51 3.56 -22.63
CA ALA A 287 -7.17 2.78 -21.42
C ALA A 287 -8.08 1.55 -21.25
N SER A 288 -8.55 0.93 -22.33
CA SER A 288 -9.56 -0.14 -22.31
C SER A 288 -9.16 -1.32 -21.39
N ILE A 289 -7.89 -1.75 -21.39
CA ILE A 289 -7.39 -2.84 -20.53
C ILE A 289 -7.54 -2.47 -19.04
N LEU A 290 -7.24 -1.24 -18.68
CA LEU A 290 -7.33 -0.78 -17.29
C LEU A 290 -8.79 -0.68 -16.83
N ARG A 291 -9.67 -0.15 -17.68
CA ARG A 291 -11.12 -0.10 -17.42
C ARG A 291 -11.71 -1.50 -17.28
N ALA A 292 -11.40 -2.40 -18.19
CA ALA A 292 -11.82 -3.80 -18.10
C ALA A 292 -11.33 -4.48 -16.82
N SER A 293 -10.11 -4.17 -16.38
CA SER A 293 -9.57 -4.68 -15.10
C SER A 293 -10.37 -4.21 -13.89
N LEU A 294 -10.80 -2.94 -13.85
CA LEU A 294 -11.68 -2.41 -12.80
C LEU A 294 -13.06 -3.08 -12.83
N GLU A 295 -13.66 -3.22 -14.01
CA GLU A 295 -14.97 -3.85 -14.19
C GLU A 295 -14.96 -5.32 -13.73
N LEU A 296 -13.90 -6.07 -14.07
CA LEU A 296 -13.69 -7.44 -13.58
C LEU A 296 -13.58 -7.48 -12.05
N ASN A 297 -12.90 -6.52 -11.45
CA ASN A 297 -12.76 -6.45 -10.01
C ASN A 297 -14.09 -6.13 -9.31
N GLU A 298 -14.88 -5.21 -9.84
CA GLU A 298 -16.24 -4.92 -9.35
C GLU A 298 -17.19 -6.11 -9.56
N SER A 299 -17.04 -6.83 -10.66
CA SER A 299 -17.77 -8.09 -10.89
C SER A 299 -17.39 -9.14 -9.84
N ARG A 300 -16.11 -9.24 -9.45
CA ARG A 300 -15.62 -10.15 -8.41
C ARG A 300 -16.16 -9.79 -7.03
N LEU A 301 -16.26 -8.50 -6.70
CA LEU A 301 -16.86 -8.02 -5.46
C LEU A 301 -18.33 -8.53 -5.32
N ARG A 302 -19.09 -8.47 -6.40
CA ARG A 302 -20.52 -8.86 -6.41
C ARG A 302 -20.75 -10.35 -6.64
N GLU A 303 -19.72 -11.13 -6.92
CA GLU A 303 -19.85 -12.57 -7.21
C GLU A 303 -20.50 -13.36 -6.07
N PRO A 304 -20.18 -13.16 -4.77
CA PRO A 304 -20.83 -13.86 -3.68
C PRO A 304 -22.34 -13.69 -3.71
N TYR A 305 -22.85 -12.48 -3.88
CA TYR A 305 -24.27 -12.20 -3.99
C TYR A 305 -24.92 -12.97 -5.15
N ARG A 306 -24.31 -12.98 -6.34
CA ARG A 306 -24.82 -13.73 -7.50
C ARG A 306 -24.88 -15.24 -7.25
N ILE A 307 -23.92 -15.78 -6.50
CA ILE A 307 -23.92 -17.20 -6.13
C ILE A 307 -25.05 -17.48 -5.14
N LEU A 308 -25.24 -16.64 -4.11
CA LEU A 308 -26.34 -16.78 -3.17
C LEU A 308 -27.70 -16.77 -3.89
N GLN A 309 -27.91 -15.85 -4.84
CA GLN A 309 -29.12 -15.78 -5.64
C GLN A 309 -29.31 -17.04 -6.50
N SER A 310 -28.28 -17.53 -7.17
CA SER A 310 -28.35 -18.72 -8.03
C SER A 310 -28.67 -19.99 -7.23
N LYS A 311 -28.26 -20.04 -5.96
CA LYS A 311 -28.54 -21.14 -5.03
C LYS A 311 -29.82 -20.96 -4.23
N ARG A 312 -30.62 -19.90 -4.49
CA ARG A 312 -31.86 -19.56 -3.78
C ARG A 312 -31.66 -19.45 -2.26
N ILE A 313 -30.49 -18.92 -1.84
CA ILE A 313 -30.25 -18.60 -0.43
C ILE A 313 -30.84 -17.21 -0.20
N ASP A 314 -32.08 -17.17 0.26
CA ASP A 314 -32.83 -15.94 0.45
C ASP A 314 -32.55 -15.37 1.85
N HIS A 315 -32.29 -14.06 1.93
CA HIS A 315 -32.33 -13.17 3.11
C HIS A 315 -31.93 -13.72 4.51
N GLY A 316 -31.38 -14.93 4.60
CA GLY A 316 -30.93 -15.52 5.85
C GLY A 316 -29.57 -14.94 6.32
N PRO A 317 -29.16 -15.29 7.55
CA PRO A 317 -27.86 -14.82 8.07
C PRO A 317 -26.69 -15.29 7.22
N VAL A 318 -25.84 -14.35 6.82
CA VAL A 318 -24.61 -14.57 6.05
C VAL A 318 -23.41 -14.07 6.87
N LEU A 319 -22.43 -14.92 7.05
CA LEU A 319 -21.18 -14.56 7.74
C LEU A 319 -20.10 -14.19 6.71
N VAL A 320 -19.52 -13.00 6.83
CA VAL A 320 -18.35 -12.57 6.06
C VAL A 320 -17.13 -12.61 6.96
N LEU A 321 -16.19 -13.51 6.65
CA LEU A 321 -14.93 -13.69 7.38
C LEU A 321 -13.80 -12.96 6.65
N GLY A 322 -13.17 -12.03 7.38
CA GLY A 322 -12.08 -11.19 6.89
C GLY A 322 -12.58 -9.80 6.46
N LEU A 323 -12.44 -8.81 7.33
CA LEU A 323 -12.90 -7.43 7.11
C LEU A 323 -11.76 -6.49 6.73
N ALA A 324 -10.52 -6.87 7.03
CA ALA A 324 -9.35 -6.10 6.62
C ALA A 324 -9.18 -6.18 5.09
N TYR A 325 -8.60 -5.13 4.50
CA TYR A 325 -8.24 -5.16 3.08
C TYR A 325 -7.13 -6.18 2.76
N LYS A 326 -6.38 -6.62 3.76
CA LYS A 326 -5.30 -7.60 3.67
C LYS A 326 -5.20 -8.40 4.98
N SER A 327 -4.90 -9.68 4.88
CA SER A 327 -4.69 -10.58 6.03
C SER A 327 -3.64 -10.05 7.01
N GLY A 328 -3.88 -10.26 8.32
CA GLY A 328 -2.99 -9.85 9.40
C GLY A 328 -2.98 -8.35 9.70
N MET A 329 -3.90 -7.58 9.12
CA MET A 329 -4.03 -6.13 9.34
C MET A 329 -5.33 -5.80 10.08
N SER A 330 -5.36 -4.62 10.71
CA SER A 330 -6.57 -4.06 11.36
C SER A 330 -7.18 -2.90 10.57
N ILE A 331 -6.87 -2.79 9.26
CA ILE A 331 -7.27 -1.65 8.42
C ILE A 331 -8.44 -2.05 7.54
N THR A 332 -9.54 -1.33 7.66
CA THR A 332 -10.75 -1.51 6.86
C THR A 332 -10.88 -0.53 5.70
N SER A 333 -10.10 0.55 5.69
CA SER A 333 -10.11 1.53 4.60
C SER A 333 -9.76 0.86 3.27
N GLY A 334 -10.61 1.05 2.26
CA GLY A 334 -10.47 0.40 0.95
C GLY A 334 -10.77 -1.11 0.95
N SER A 335 -11.33 -1.67 2.04
CA SER A 335 -11.67 -3.09 2.11
C SER A 335 -12.86 -3.41 1.22
N LYS A 336 -12.67 -4.34 0.29
CA LYS A 336 -13.74 -4.89 -0.56
C LYS A 336 -14.70 -5.78 0.24
N SER A 337 -14.27 -6.34 1.35
CA SER A 337 -15.14 -7.09 2.26
C SER A 337 -16.14 -6.21 3.00
N MET A 338 -15.73 -5.00 3.40
CA MET A 338 -16.63 -4.01 3.96
C MET A 338 -17.67 -3.55 2.94
N GLN A 339 -17.23 -3.28 1.70
CA GLN A 339 -18.14 -2.94 0.60
C GLN A 339 -19.09 -4.10 0.26
N LEU A 340 -18.65 -5.36 0.39
CA LEU A 340 -19.54 -6.52 0.26
C LEU A 340 -20.60 -6.56 1.35
N LEU A 341 -20.23 -6.32 2.62
CA LEU A 341 -21.19 -6.27 3.72
C LEU A 341 -22.28 -5.22 3.48
N GLU A 342 -21.89 -4.01 3.12
CA GLU A 342 -22.81 -2.92 2.77
C GLU A 342 -23.73 -3.35 1.61
N TYR A 343 -23.15 -3.92 0.56
CA TYR A 343 -23.91 -4.39 -0.61
C TYR A 343 -24.90 -5.51 -0.26
N LEU A 344 -24.52 -6.46 0.60
CA LEU A 344 -25.43 -7.53 1.05
C LEU A 344 -26.57 -6.96 1.90
N HIS A 345 -26.31 -5.98 2.78
CA HIS A 345 -27.35 -5.28 3.54
C HIS A 345 -28.33 -4.54 2.61
N GLU A 346 -27.82 -3.82 1.61
CA GLU A 346 -28.65 -3.15 0.59
C GLU A 346 -29.55 -4.15 -0.17
N LYS A 347 -29.10 -5.39 -0.32
CA LYS A 347 -29.85 -6.48 -0.96
C LYS A 347 -30.77 -7.25 0.02
N GLY A 348 -30.88 -6.80 1.26
CA GLY A 348 -31.78 -7.35 2.27
C GLY A 348 -31.28 -8.60 3.01
N TYR A 349 -29.97 -8.90 2.94
CA TYR A 349 -29.37 -9.97 3.72
C TYR A 349 -29.02 -9.50 5.14
N GLU A 350 -29.17 -10.39 6.10
CA GLU A 350 -28.62 -10.21 7.44
C GLU A 350 -27.14 -10.61 7.41
N ALA A 351 -26.29 -9.71 6.91
CA ALA A 351 -24.85 -9.97 6.78
C ALA A 351 -24.10 -9.56 8.05
N ILE A 352 -23.25 -10.45 8.56
CA ILE A 352 -22.42 -10.21 9.76
C ILE A 352 -20.98 -10.36 9.35
N GLY A 353 -20.16 -9.36 9.70
CA GLY A 353 -18.72 -9.37 9.45
C GLY A 353 -17.95 -9.79 10.68
N TYR A 354 -16.92 -10.63 10.50
CA TYR A 354 -15.97 -10.97 11.54
C TYR A 354 -14.54 -10.98 11.04
N ASP A 355 -13.68 -10.32 11.80
CA ASP A 355 -12.22 -10.35 11.63
C ASP A 355 -11.56 -10.18 13.00
N PRO A 356 -10.79 -11.15 13.47
CA PRO A 356 -10.19 -11.12 14.80
C PRO A 356 -9.22 -9.97 15.06
N ASN A 357 -8.74 -9.30 14.00
CA ASN A 357 -7.84 -8.16 14.11
C ASN A 357 -8.58 -6.81 14.17
N ILE A 358 -9.89 -6.81 13.90
CA ILE A 358 -10.71 -5.59 13.78
C ILE A 358 -11.81 -5.56 14.84
N ASN A 359 -12.25 -6.68 15.33
CA ASN A 359 -13.61 -6.92 15.62
C ASN A 359 -14.19 -6.62 16.96
N PRO A 360 -15.45 -6.17 16.98
CA PRO A 360 -16.24 -6.08 18.17
C PRO A 360 -17.00 -7.37 18.57
N HIS A 361 -17.05 -8.43 17.78
CA HIS A 361 -17.84 -9.63 18.11
C HIS A 361 -16.98 -10.73 18.74
N ASP A 362 -17.52 -11.38 19.76
CA ASP A 362 -16.89 -12.56 20.37
C ASP A 362 -16.89 -13.72 19.37
N GLU A 363 -15.73 -14.35 19.12
CA GLU A 363 -15.60 -15.54 18.27
C GLU A 363 -16.58 -16.64 18.67
N ARG A 364 -16.87 -16.76 19.97
CA ARG A 364 -17.83 -17.73 20.49
C ARG A 364 -19.24 -17.44 19.99
N GLU A 365 -19.69 -16.18 20.09
CA GLU A 365 -21.01 -15.76 19.61
C GLU A 365 -21.15 -16.05 18.11
N ILE A 366 -20.15 -15.65 17.31
CA ILE A 366 -20.09 -15.93 15.87
C ILE A 366 -20.15 -17.42 15.57
N SER A 367 -19.42 -18.25 16.30
CA SER A 367 -19.34 -19.70 16.07
C SER A 367 -20.61 -20.45 16.52
N GLU A 368 -21.38 -19.89 17.45
CA GLU A 368 -22.61 -20.50 17.99
C GLU A 368 -23.88 -20.14 17.19
N ARG A 369 -23.84 -19.11 16.37
CA ARG A 369 -24.94 -18.65 15.53
C ARG A 369 -25.14 -19.55 14.30
N LEU A 370 -26.38 -19.66 13.82
CA LEU A 370 -26.73 -20.36 12.58
C LEU A 370 -26.59 -19.41 11.38
N TYR A 371 -25.97 -19.88 10.31
CA TYR A 371 -25.83 -19.15 9.05
C TYR A 371 -26.33 -19.98 7.86
N ARG A 372 -26.78 -19.30 6.81
CA ARG A 372 -27.11 -19.91 5.51
C ARG A 372 -25.88 -19.95 4.59
N ALA A 373 -24.98 -18.98 4.77
CA ALA A 373 -23.73 -18.95 4.01
C ALA A 373 -22.58 -18.36 4.83
N ILE A 374 -21.35 -18.79 4.51
CA ILE A 374 -20.11 -18.17 4.94
C ILE A 374 -19.35 -17.71 3.68
N ILE A 375 -18.89 -16.47 3.69
CA ILE A 375 -18.02 -15.90 2.63
C ILE A 375 -16.67 -15.58 3.26
N VAL A 376 -15.61 -16.22 2.80
CA VAL A 376 -14.26 -16.02 3.33
C VAL A 376 -13.44 -15.21 2.32
N THR A 377 -12.99 -14.03 2.70
CA THR A 377 -12.39 -13.06 1.78
C THR A 377 -10.89 -12.86 1.99
N THR A 378 -10.38 -13.08 3.21
CA THR A 378 -8.97 -12.97 3.55
C THR A 378 -8.45 -14.25 4.20
N ASP A 379 -7.13 -14.45 4.20
CA ASP A 379 -6.51 -15.62 4.77
C ASP A 379 -6.13 -15.37 6.24
N GLU A 380 -6.89 -15.97 7.16
CA GLU A 380 -6.66 -15.94 8.61
C GLU A 380 -6.83 -17.37 9.14
N PRO A 381 -5.81 -17.96 9.79
CA PRO A 381 -5.84 -19.36 10.23
C PRO A 381 -7.03 -19.73 11.13
N ARG A 382 -7.51 -18.78 11.94
CA ARG A 382 -8.66 -18.99 12.85
C ARG A 382 -9.98 -19.26 12.12
N PHE A 383 -10.11 -18.83 10.88
CA PHE A 383 -11.35 -19.02 10.12
C PHE A 383 -11.69 -20.48 9.87
N ASP A 384 -10.72 -21.37 9.72
CA ASP A 384 -10.99 -22.80 9.52
C ASP A 384 -11.72 -23.39 10.74
N SER A 385 -11.31 -23.05 11.95
CA SER A 385 -11.99 -23.46 13.19
C SER A 385 -13.44 -22.96 13.28
N ILE A 386 -13.65 -21.70 12.89
CA ILE A 386 -15.00 -21.10 12.88
C ILE A 386 -15.89 -21.80 11.85
N ILE A 387 -15.40 -22.00 10.64
CA ILE A 387 -16.14 -22.70 9.57
C ILE A 387 -16.56 -24.10 10.01
N GLU A 388 -15.64 -24.86 10.63
CA GLU A 388 -15.96 -26.21 11.12
C GLU A 388 -17.00 -26.21 12.24
N LYS A 389 -16.91 -25.27 13.18
CA LYS A 389 -17.90 -25.15 14.26
C LYS A 389 -19.29 -24.82 13.70
N VAL A 390 -19.38 -23.91 12.75
CA VAL A 390 -20.66 -23.53 12.11
C VAL A 390 -21.20 -24.67 11.25
N LYS A 391 -20.36 -25.37 10.48
CA LYS A 391 -20.77 -26.55 9.67
C LYS A 391 -21.42 -27.66 10.50
N LYS A 392 -20.92 -27.90 11.71
CA LYS A 392 -21.51 -28.92 12.61
C LYS A 392 -22.94 -28.58 13.05
N ARG A 393 -23.34 -27.33 12.97
CA ARG A 393 -24.67 -26.82 13.42
C ARG A 393 -25.64 -26.58 12.27
N SER A 394 -25.13 -26.46 11.05
CA SER A 394 -25.94 -26.10 9.87
C SER A 394 -25.69 -27.11 8.75
N SER A 395 -26.66 -28.00 8.49
CA SER A 395 -26.54 -29.05 7.48
C SER A 395 -26.55 -28.53 6.02
N GLU A 396 -27.10 -27.33 5.80
CA GLU A 396 -27.27 -26.71 4.48
C GLU A 396 -26.41 -25.43 4.33
N LEU A 397 -25.22 -25.42 4.93
CA LEU A 397 -24.34 -24.26 4.90
C LEU A 397 -23.58 -24.17 3.57
N GLU A 398 -23.76 -23.07 2.85
CA GLU A 398 -22.91 -22.72 1.70
C GLU A 398 -21.62 -22.05 2.16
N VAL A 399 -20.47 -22.47 1.64
CA VAL A 399 -19.17 -21.83 1.94
C VAL A 399 -18.51 -21.35 0.67
N LEU A 400 -18.42 -20.02 0.52
CA LEU A 400 -17.72 -19.36 -0.57
C LEU A 400 -16.34 -18.92 -0.09
N ASP A 401 -15.31 -19.69 -0.44
CA ASP A 401 -13.93 -19.46 0.02
C ASP A 401 -13.11 -18.81 -1.09
N TYR A 402 -12.71 -17.55 -0.87
CA TYR A 402 -11.89 -16.75 -1.78
C TYR A 402 -10.45 -16.60 -1.29
N ARG A 403 -10.03 -17.38 -0.30
CA ARG A 403 -8.65 -17.30 0.20
C ARG A 403 -7.65 -17.71 -0.87
N MET A 404 -6.54 -16.99 -0.90
CA MET A 404 -5.39 -17.33 -1.74
C MET A 404 -4.61 -18.50 -1.13
N ARG A 405 -5.22 -19.71 -1.05
CA ARG A 405 -4.53 -20.86 -0.49
C ARG A 405 -3.36 -21.25 -1.39
N SER A 406 -2.15 -21.30 -0.83
CA SER A 406 -1.08 -22.10 -1.42
C SER A 406 -1.38 -23.57 -1.09
N ARG A 407 -1.27 -24.50 -2.04
CA ARG A 407 -1.10 -25.90 -1.65
C ARG A 407 0.16 -25.92 -0.77
N SER A 408 0.01 -26.23 0.53
CA SER A 408 1.11 -26.69 1.34
C SER A 408 1.62 -27.96 0.65
N GLY A 409 2.81 -27.86 0.05
CA GLY A 409 3.56 -28.99 -0.47
C GLY A 409 3.98 -29.92 0.66
#